data_14261d0fd24ee3632d6490dcdf58c2b1
#
_entry.id   14261d0fd24ee3632d6490dcdf58c2b1
#
_cell.length_a   1.000
_cell.length_b   1.000
_cell.length_c   1.000
_cell.angle_alpha   90.00
_cell.angle_beta   90.00
_cell.angle_gamma   90.00
#
_symmetry.space_group_name_H-M   'P 1'
#
loop_
_entity.id
_entity.type
_entity.pdbx_description
1 polymer ?
#
loop_
_entity_poly.entity_id
_entity_poly.type
_entity_poly.pdbx_seq_one_letter_code
_entity_poly.pdbx_strand_id
1 'polypeptide(L)'
;MEKNLQDLLKLLPDAEVTGAAGKTITDITADSRVFVPGSLFICLKGATVDGHKFLQQAHEKGAVAAIVEDAAVCPEGMTLIKVNDTRRAMELVTPYFFDYPGKKMRMIGVTGTNGKTTTNNIRLILRRAGYKVGMIGTINIMIEDEETVSHNTTPDVVDLQKTL
;
A
#
# COMPACT_ATOMS: atom_id res chain seq x y z
N MET A 1 -13.59 -0.40 -0.25
CA MET A 1 -13.37 -0.71 1.18
C MET A 1 -13.27 0.61 1.91
N GLU A 2 -13.78 0.70 3.14
CA GLU A 2 -13.74 1.96 3.89
C GLU A 2 -13.34 1.70 5.34
N LYS A 3 -12.51 2.56 5.91
CA LYS A 3 -12.07 2.50 7.32
C LYS A 3 -12.11 3.90 7.94
N ASN A 4 -12.40 3.96 9.24
CA ASN A 4 -12.28 5.22 9.96
C ASN A 4 -10.81 5.53 10.23
N LEU A 5 -10.38 6.77 10.00
CA LEU A 5 -9.01 7.21 10.26
C LEU A 5 -8.60 6.98 11.72
N GLN A 6 -9.53 7.12 12.69
CA GLN A 6 -9.26 6.86 14.09
C GLN A 6 -8.79 5.43 14.36
N ASP A 7 -9.29 4.45 13.59
CA ASP A 7 -8.88 3.05 13.76
C ASP A 7 -7.47 2.82 13.20
N LEU A 8 -7.12 3.51 12.11
CA LEU A 8 -5.75 3.49 11.58
C LEU A 8 -4.77 4.15 12.55
N LEU A 9 -5.16 5.24 13.21
CA LEU A 9 -4.33 5.94 14.19
C LEU A 9 -4.00 5.08 15.43
N LYS A 10 -4.82 4.12 15.80
CA LYS A 10 -4.52 3.16 16.88
C LYS A 10 -3.28 2.31 16.60
N LEU A 11 -2.91 2.16 15.32
CA LEU A 11 -1.71 1.44 14.89
C LEU A 11 -0.44 2.30 14.93
N LEU A 12 -0.59 3.61 15.14
CA LEU A 12 0.47 4.62 15.13
C LEU A 12 0.45 5.41 16.45
N PRO A 13 0.77 4.79 17.60
CA PRO A 13 0.60 5.39 18.91
C PRO A 13 1.45 6.65 19.14
N ASP A 14 2.59 6.75 18.44
CA ASP A 14 3.52 7.87 18.57
C ASP A 14 3.29 8.97 17.50
N ALA A 15 2.18 8.90 16.75
CA ALA A 15 1.89 9.87 15.71
C ALA A 15 1.32 11.18 16.27
N GLU A 16 1.81 12.30 15.77
CA GLU A 16 1.24 13.62 16.01
C GLU A 16 0.16 13.91 14.95
N VAL A 17 -1.08 14.20 15.37
CA VAL A 17 -2.19 14.42 14.44
C VAL A 17 -2.59 15.89 14.43
N THR A 18 -2.61 16.48 13.25
CA THR A 18 -3.11 17.84 12.99
C THR A 18 -4.32 17.77 12.08
N GLY A 19 -5.47 18.25 12.54
CA GLY A 19 -6.74 18.21 11.82
C GLY A 19 -7.73 17.20 12.38
N ALA A 20 -8.84 16.96 11.67
CA ALA A 20 -9.93 16.11 12.14
C ALA A 20 -9.62 14.63 11.95
N ALA A 21 -9.64 13.86 13.04
CA ALA A 21 -9.37 12.41 13.01
C ALA A 21 -10.56 11.54 12.61
N GLY A 22 -11.80 12.10 12.60
CA GLY A 22 -13.04 11.34 12.34
C GLY A 22 -13.37 11.13 10.86
N LYS A 23 -12.37 11.16 9.97
CA LYS A 23 -12.58 11.00 8.52
C LYS A 23 -12.67 9.53 8.11
N THR A 24 -13.45 9.28 7.06
CA THR A 24 -13.50 7.98 6.39
C THR A 24 -12.42 7.93 5.32
N ILE A 25 -11.60 6.88 5.34
CA ILE A 25 -10.57 6.58 4.33
C ILE A 25 -11.11 5.54 3.37
N THR A 26 -11.11 5.86 2.08
CA THR A 26 -11.64 5.01 1.00
C THR A 26 -10.55 4.24 0.25
N ASP A 27 -9.31 4.73 0.27
CA ASP A 27 -8.14 4.09 -0.33
C ASP A 27 -6.84 4.54 0.37
N ILE A 28 -5.77 3.80 0.17
CA ILE A 28 -4.42 4.19 0.58
C ILE A 28 -3.54 4.24 -0.68
N THR A 29 -2.73 5.29 -0.81
CA THR A 29 -1.75 5.41 -1.90
C THR A 29 -0.46 6.06 -1.43
N ALA A 30 0.66 5.61 -1.99
CA ALA A 30 1.97 6.28 -1.92
C ALA A 30 2.37 6.87 -3.28
N ASP A 31 1.57 6.64 -4.32
CA ASP A 31 1.82 7.15 -5.67
C ASP A 31 1.10 8.49 -5.88
N SER A 32 1.90 9.56 -6.09
CA SER A 32 1.39 10.91 -6.34
C SER A 32 0.67 11.10 -7.69
N ARG A 33 0.63 10.08 -8.53
CA ARG A 33 -0.07 10.09 -9.82
C ARG A 33 -1.49 9.54 -9.72
N VAL A 34 -1.72 8.65 -8.73
CA VAL A 34 -2.97 7.92 -8.55
C VAL A 34 -3.63 8.33 -7.24
N PHE A 35 -4.71 9.08 -7.32
CA PHE A 35 -5.51 9.45 -6.15
C PHE A 35 -6.98 9.08 -6.39
N VAL A 36 -7.61 8.64 -5.32
CA VAL A 36 -9.05 8.41 -5.23
C VAL A 36 -9.61 9.38 -4.19
N PRO A 37 -10.76 10.04 -4.42
CA PRO A 37 -11.40 10.88 -3.41
C PRO A 37 -11.59 10.11 -2.09
N GLY A 38 -11.21 10.75 -0.98
CA GLY A 38 -11.22 10.11 0.34
C GLY A 38 -9.97 9.30 0.69
N SER A 39 -8.92 9.31 -0.16
CA SER A 39 -7.70 8.54 0.09
C SER A 39 -6.84 9.10 1.23
N LEU A 40 -6.06 8.19 1.84
CA LEU A 40 -4.92 8.49 2.70
C LEU A 40 -3.64 8.44 1.86
N PHE A 41 -2.94 9.56 1.74
CA PHE A 41 -1.67 9.66 1.03
C PHE A 41 -0.48 9.39 1.97
N ILE A 42 0.45 8.55 1.57
CA ILE A 42 1.68 8.28 2.33
C ILE A 42 2.86 8.96 1.64
N CYS A 43 3.43 9.97 2.30
CA CYS A 43 4.56 10.74 1.76
C CYS A 43 5.86 9.98 1.98
N LEU A 44 6.29 9.20 1.00
CA LEU A 44 7.57 8.50 1.07
C LEU A 44 8.71 9.40 0.58
N LYS A 45 9.83 9.39 1.30
CA LYS A 45 11.10 9.94 0.81
C LYS A 45 11.75 8.91 -0.10
N GLY A 46 11.69 9.14 -1.41
CA GLY A 46 12.37 8.34 -2.42
C GLY A 46 13.81 8.80 -2.62
N ALA A 47 14.59 8.01 -3.38
CA ALA A 47 15.98 8.35 -3.69
C ALA A 47 16.12 9.63 -4.54
N THR A 48 15.15 9.93 -5.40
CA THR A 48 15.17 11.08 -6.34
C THR A 48 14.07 12.09 -6.06
N VAL A 49 12.96 11.67 -5.49
CA VAL A 49 11.77 12.51 -5.30
C VAL A 49 11.24 12.33 -3.88
N ASP A 50 10.94 13.45 -3.23
CA ASP A 50 10.31 13.49 -1.92
C ASP A 50 8.79 13.63 -2.08
N GLY A 51 8.04 12.65 -1.57
CA GLY A 51 6.58 12.61 -1.62
C GLY A 51 5.89 13.78 -0.94
N HIS A 52 6.53 14.41 0.05
CA HIS A 52 5.99 15.57 0.76
C HIS A 52 5.70 16.76 -0.17
N LYS A 53 6.40 16.88 -1.29
CA LYS A 53 6.17 17.92 -2.31
C LYS A 53 4.81 17.83 -2.98
N PHE A 54 4.16 16.66 -2.91
CA PHE A 54 2.88 16.40 -3.57
C PHE A 54 1.68 16.53 -2.64
N LEU A 55 1.85 16.97 -1.39
CA LEU A 55 0.76 17.11 -0.43
C LEU A 55 -0.38 17.99 -0.95
N GLN A 56 -0.05 19.15 -1.50
CA GLN A 56 -1.04 20.07 -2.05
C GLN A 56 -1.80 19.42 -3.22
N GLN A 57 -1.07 18.79 -4.14
CA GLN A 57 -1.67 18.07 -5.27
C GLN A 57 -2.55 16.90 -4.83
N ALA A 58 -2.12 16.16 -3.78
CA ALA A 58 -2.91 15.07 -3.21
C ALA A 58 -4.23 15.58 -2.67
N HIS A 59 -4.20 16.71 -1.93
CA HIS A 59 -5.39 17.35 -1.41
C HIS A 59 -6.34 17.80 -2.51
N GLU A 60 -5.83 18.49 -3.54
CA GLU A 60 -6.63 18.96 -4.70
C GLU A 60 -7.29 17.80 -5.45
N LYS A 61 -6.68 16.63 -5.45
CA LYS A 61 -7.21 15.39 -6.05
C LYS A 61 -8.12 14.59 -5.11
N GLY A 62 -8.39 15.10 -3.91
CA GLY A 62 -9.36 14.54 -2.98
C GLY A 62 -8.80 13.65 -1.87
N ALA A 63 -7.48 13.61 -1.68
CA ALA A 63 -6.91 12.98 -0.47
C ALA A 63 -7.37 13.76 0.77
N VAL A 64 -7.89 13.05 1.77
CA VAL A 64 -8.44 13.65 2.99
C VAL A 64 -7.47 13.65 4.16
N ALA A 65 -6.45 12.79 4.10
CA ALA A 65 -5.41 12.70 5.11
C ALA A 65 -4.06 12.34 4.47
N ALA A 66 -2.96 12.67 5.16
CA ALA A 66 -1.62 12.23 4.75
C ALA A 66 -0.75 11.82 5.94
N ILE A 67 0.09 10.80 5.73
CA ILE A 67 1.16 10.42 6.65
C ILE A 67 2.46 11.07 6.18
N VAL A 68 3.14 11.79 7.07
CA VAL A 68 4.32 12.60 6.78
C VAL A 68 5.41 12.38 7.84
N GLU A 69 6.67 12.61 7.48
CA GLU A 69 7.80 12.64 8.44
C GLU A 69 8.11 14.06 8.90
N ASP A 70 8.04 15.03 7.99
CA ASP A 70 8.33 16.41 8.29
C ASP A 70 7.04 17.21 8.49
N ALA A 71 7.13 18.25 9.32
CA ALA A 71 6.05 19.21 9.49
C ALA A 71 5.88 20.02 8.19
N ALA A 72 5.03 19.51 7.32
CA ALA A 72 4.63 20.21 6.11
C ALA A 72 3.54 21.23 6.42
N VAL A 73 3.38 22.22 5.54
CA VAL A 73 2.19 23.08 5.58
C VAL A 73 0.98 22.22 5.30
N CYS A 74 0.11 22.11 6.30
CA CYS A 74 -1.12 21.33 6.17
C CYS A 74 -2.10 22.06 5.26
N PRO A 75 -2.52 21.47 4.12
CA PRO A 75 -3.61 22.03 3.33
C PRO A 75 -4.89 22.15 4.18
N GLU A 76 -5.62 23.25 4.02
CA GLU A 76 -6.84 23.47 4.78
C GLU A 76 -7.87 22.34 4.51
N GLY A 77 -8.41 21.77 5.58
CA GLY A 77 -9.34 20.64 5.47
C GLY A 77 -8.68 19.25 5.35
N MET A 78 -7.37 19.12 5.16
CA MET A 78 -6.66 17.87 5.20
C MET A 78 -6.25 17.50 6.64
N THR A 79 -6.05 16.22 6.95
CA THR A 79 -5.48 15.77 8.22
C THR A 79 -4.05 15.29 7.99
N LEU A 80 -3.10 15.85 8.71
CA LEU A 80 -1.71 15.37 8.71
C LEU A 80 -1.45 14.46 9.91
N ILE A 81 -0.76 13.37 9.66
CA ILE A 81 -0.35 12.36 10.62
C ILE A 81 1.17 12.31 10.54
N LYS A 82 1.84 13.02 11.45
CA LYS A 82 3.29 13.05 11.49
C LYS A 82 3.81 11.84 12.25
N VAL A 83 4.74 11.13 11.65
CA VAL A 83 5.40 9.94 12.17
C VAL A 83 6.92 10.05 12.01
N ASN A 84 7.67 9.24 12.73
CA ASN A 84 9.14 9.21 12.60
C ASN A 84 9.62 8.47 11.33
N ASP A 85 8.81 7.53 10.81
CA ASP A 85 9.13 6.71 9.64
C ASP A 85 7.84 6.37 8.87
N THR A 86 7.69 6.99 7.69
CA THR A 86 6.51 6.79 6.85
C THR A 86 6.46 5.40 6.21
N ARG A 87 7.62 4.75 5.98
CA ARG A 87 7.67 3.37 5.47
C ARG A 87 7.15 2.40 6.52
N ARG A 88 7.58 2.59 7.77
CA ARG A 88 7.09 1.78 8.89
C ARG A 88 5.60 1.99 9.12
N ALA A 89 5.12 3.21 9.06
CA ALA A 89 3.70 3.52 9.16
C ALA A 89 2.90 2.81 8.04
N MET A 90 3.40 2.85 6.79
CA MET A 90 2.80 2.16 5.64
C MET A 90 2.67 0.65 5.89
N GLU A 91 3.72 0.00 6.42
CA GLU A 91 3.71 -1.43 6.75
C GLU A 91 2.66 -1.81 7.80
N LEU A 92 2.33 -0.88 8.71
CA LEU A 92 1.34 -1.11 9.76
C LEU A 92 -0.10 -0.85 9.29
N VAL A 93 -0.33 0.30 8.63
CA VAL A 93 -1.69 0.73 8.29
C VAL A 93 -2.25 0.03 7.05
N THR A 94 -1.41 -0.26 6.05
CA THR A 94 -1.89 -0.81 4.78
C THR A 94 -2.48 -2.21 4.92
N PRO A 95 -1.83 -3.19 5.59
CA PRO A 95 -2.43 -4.50 5.79
C PRO A 95 -3.74 -4.45 6.57
N TYR A 96 -3.84 -3.58 7.58
CA TYR A 96 -5.08 -3.38 8.33
C TYR A 96 -6.19 -2.83 7.44
N PHE A 97 -5.89 -1.82 6.62
CA PHE A 97 -6.87 -1.22 5.72
C PHE A 97 -7.48 -2.28 4.79
N PHE A 98 -6.68 -3.18 4.24
CA PHE A 98 -7.11 -4.26 3.34
C PHE A 98 -7.55 -5.54 4.08
N ASP A 99 -7.82 -5.51 5.40
CA ASP A 99 -8.27 -6.65 6.20
C ASP A 99 -7.30 -7.86 6.15
N TYR A 100 -6.00 -7.58 6.12
CA TYR A 100 -4.92 -8.59 6.19
C TYR A 100 -5.09 -9.73 5.16
N PRO A 101 -5.16 -9.47 3.86
CA PRO A 101 -5.42 -10.51 2.86
C PRO A 101 -4.40 -11.65 2.93
N GLY A 102 -3.12 -11.37 3.19
CA GLY A 102 -2.09 -12.39 3.35
C GLY A 102 -2.33 -13.39 4.49
N LYS A 103 -3.11 -13.02 5.53
CA LYS A 103 -3.50 -13.95 6.61
C LYS A 103 -4.59 -14.94 6.18
N LYS A 104 -5.32 -14.63 5.11
CA LYS A 104 -6.41 -15.44 4.57
C LYS A 104 -5.92 -16.45 3.53
N MET A 105 -4.65 -16.38 3.14
CA MET A 105 -4.03 -17.19 2.10
C MET A 105 -2.83 -17.97 2.63
N ARG A 106 -2.48 -19.05 1.95
CA ARG A 106 -1.21 -19.73 2.18
C ARG A 106 -0.12 -19.08 1.33
N MET A 107 0.76 -18.34 1.98
CA MET A 107 1.87 -17.63 1.33
C MET A 107 3.10 -18.54 1.24
N ILE A 108 3.73 -18.58 0.06
CA ILE A 108 4.99 -19.29 -0.18
C ILE A 108 5.97 -18.29 -0.79
N GLY A 109 7.03 -17.97 -0.05
CA GLY A 109 8.12 -17.13 -0.54
C GLY A 109 9.22 -17.97 -1.17
N VAL A 110 9.65 -17.60 -2.39
CA VAL A 110 10.79 -18.23 -3.07
C VAL A 110 11.84 -17.17 -3.33
N THR A 111 13.05 -17.37 -2.82
CA THR A 111 14.19 -16.48 -3.03
C THR A 111 15.30 -17.19 -3.78
N GLY A 112 16.08 -16.45 -4.56
CA GLY A 112 17.24 -16.96 -5.30
C GLY A 112 17.21 -16.63 -6.79
N THR A 113 18.38 -16.75 -7.44
CA THR A 113 18.57 -16.44 -8.87
C THR A 113 17.93 -17.49 -9.79
N ASN A 114 17.72 -18.72 -9.34
CA ASN A 114 17.30 -19.86 -10.17
C ASN A 114 15.91 -20.41 -9.84
N GLY A 115 15.08 -19.70 -9.08
CA GLY A 115 13.77 -20.19 -8.64
C GLY A 115 12.60 -19.96 -9.60
N LYS A 116 12.76 -19.14 -10.63
CA LYS A 116 11.62 -18.66 -11.48
C LYS A 116 10.85 -19.81 -12.16
N THR A 117 11.54 -20.71 -12.83
CA THR A 117 10.91 -21.85 -13.52
C THR A 117 10.26 -22.80 -12.54
N THR A 118 10.91 -23.09 -11.43
CA THR A 118 10.39 -23.97 -10.38
C THR A 118 9.13 -23.40 -9.76
N THR A 119 9.09 -22.10 -9.46
CA THR A 119 7.93 -21.42 -8.91
C THR A 119 6.73 -21.50 -9.85
N ASN A 120 6.95 -21.28 -11.16
CA ASN A 120 5.89 -21.42 -12.13
C ASN A 120 5.38 -22.87 -12.26
N ASN A 121 6.27 -23.85 -12.21
CA ASN A 121 5.86 -25.26 -12.21
C ASN A 121 5.03 -25.62 -10.98
N ILE A 122 5.42 -25.15 -9.79
CA ILE A 122 4.64 -25.32 -8.56
C ILE A 122 3.24 -24.70 -8.72
N ARG A 123 3.14 -23.49 -9.26
CA ARG A 123 1.86 -22.83 -9.56
C ARG A 123 0.98 -23.71 -10.46
N LEU A 124 1.54 -24.22 -11.55
CA LEU A 124 0.80 -25.07 -12.50
C LEU A 124 0.31 -26.37 -11.86
N ILE A 125 1.13 -27.02 -11.01
CA ILE A 125 0.75 -28.24 -10.29
C ILE A 125 -0.41 -27.96 -9.34
N LEU A 126 -0.33 -26.88 -8.55
CA LEU A 126 -1.38 -26.51 -7.61
C LEU A 126 -2.69 -26.16 -8.33
N ARG A 127 -2.61 -25.43 -9.45
CA ARG A 127 -3.80 -25.15 -10.28
C ARG A 127 -4.45 -26.41 -10.82
N ARG A 128 -3.66 -27.36 -11.35
CA ARG A 128 -4.18 -28.66 -11.81
C ARG A 128 -4.81 -29.47 -10.68
N ALA A 129 -4.37 -29.26 -9.45
CA ALA A 129 -4.97 -29.84 -8.25
C ALA A 129 -6.24 -29.11 -7.77
N GLY A 130 -6.71 -28.08 -8.50
CA GLY A 130 -7.95 -27.37 -8.22
C GLY A 130 -7.79 -26.17 -7.24
N TYR A 131 -6.57 -25.77 -6.91
CA TYR A 131 -6.35 -24.60 -6.07
C TYR A 131 -6.36 -23.30 -6.88
N LYS A 132 -6.92 -22.23 -6.30
CA LYS A 132 -6.72 -20.86 -6.79
C LYS A 132 -5.32 -20.40 -6.41
N VAL A 133 -4.50 -20.02 -7.39
CA VAL A 133 -3.09 -19.69 -7.17
C VAL A 133 -2.73 -18.39 -7.87
N GLY A 134 -2.24 -17.42 -7.11
CA GLY A 134 -1.56 -16.25 -7.61
C GLY A 134 -0.04 -16.42 -7.52
N MET A 135 0.71 -15.73 -8.39
CA MET A 135 2.15 -15.63 -8.35
C MET A 135 2.55 -14.17 -8.59
N ILE A 136 3.34 -13.63 -7.68
CA ILE A 136 3.92 -12.28 -7.81
C ILE A 136 5.41 -12.48 -8.12
N GLY A 137 5.81 -12.11 -9.31
CA GLY A 137 7.20 -12.22 -9.78
C GLY A 137 7.78 -10.86 -10.19
N THR A 138 9.06 -10.85 -10.49
CA THR A 138 9.81 -9.64 -10.89
C THR A 138 9.29 -9.03 -12.20
N ILE A 139 8.74 -9.84 -13.10
CA ILE A 139 8.32 -9.44 -14.44
C ILE A 139 6.80 -9.35 -14.50
N ASN A 140 6.11 -10.33 -13.94
CA ASN A 140 4.68 -10.51 -14.10
C ASN A 140 4.01 -10.84 -12.76
N ILE A 141 2.81 -10.32 -12.60
CA ILE A 141 1.84 -10.74 -11.60
C ILE A 141 0.83 -11.62 -12.32
N MET A 142 0.65 -12.85 -11.86
CA MET A 142 -0.29 -13.82 -12.44
C MET A 142 -1.33 -14.18 -11.39
N ILE A 143 -2.59 -13.91 -11.68
CA ILE A 143 -3.73 -14.27 -10.85
C ILE A 143 -4.63 -15.16 -11.69
N GLU A 144 -4.72 -16.44 -11.34
CA GLU A 144 -5.38 -17.46 -12.15
C GLU A 144 -4.86 -17.47 -13.60
N ASP A 145 -5.65 -16.99 -14.58
CA ASP A 145 -5.29 -16.91 -16.00
C ASP A 145 -4.94 -15.48 -16.44
N GLU A 146 -5.12 -14.52 -15.57
CA GLU A 146 -4.80 -13.13 -15.86
C GLU A 146 -3.32 -12.86 -15.58
N GLU A 147 -2.65 -12.27 -16.54
CA GLU A 147 -1.27 -11.84 -16.46
C GLU A 147 -1.19 -10.32 -16.55
N THR A 148 -0.59 -9.70 -15.55
CA THR A 148 -0.35 -8.25 -15.51
C THR A 148 1.14 -8.00 -15.39
N VAL A 149 1.66 -7.07 -16.18
CA VAL A 149 3.07 -6.67 -16.10
C VAL A 149 3.33 -5.96 -14.78
N SER A 150 4.33 -6.41 -14.04
CA SER A 150 4.77 -5.73 -12.82
C SER A 150 5.49 -4.43 -13.19
N HIS A 151 5.03 -3.30 -12.66
CA HIS A 151 5.69 -2.01 -12.85
C HIS A 151 6.98 -1.87 -12.03
N ASN A 152 7.13 -2.65 -10.98
CA ASN A 152 8.30 -2.67 -10.09
C ASN A 152 8.81 -4.09 -9.91
N THR A 153 10.13 -4.23 -9.74
CA THR A 153 10.78 -5.53 -9.43
C THR A 153 10.22 -6.18 -8.17
N THR A 154 9.82 -5.35 -7.22
CA THR A 154 9.10 -5.74 -6.00
C THR A 154 7.97 -4.73 -5.84
N PRO A 155 6.69 -5.15 -5.79
CA PRO A 155 5.60 -4.24 -5.51
C PRO A 155 5.81 -3.60 -4.13
N ASP A 156 5.42 -2.35 -3.98
CA ASP A 156 5.37 -1.75 -2.65
C ASP A 156 4.29 -2.40 -1.78
N VAL A 157 4.23 -2.01 -0.51
CA VAL A 157 3.29 -2.63 0.43
C VAL A 157 1.83 -2.36 0.01
N VAL A 158 1.54 -1.19 -0.56
CA VAL A 158 0.18 -0.84 -1.01
C VAL A 158 -0.22 -1.69 -2.20
N ASP A 159 0.64 -1.73 -3.23
CA ASP A 159 0.40 -2.54 -4.44
C ASP A 159 0.29 -4.03 -4.10
N LEU A 160 1.14 -4.52 -3.19
CA LEU A 160 1.09 -5.89 -2.72
C LEU A 160 -0.28 -6.21 -2.08
N GLN A 161 -0.74 -5.39 -1.14
CA GLN A 161 -2.01 -5.64 -0.45
C GLN A 161 -3.23 -5.50 -1.38
N LYS A 162 -3.16 -4.61 -2.38
CA LYS A 162 -4.20 -4.48 -3.42
C LYS A 162 -4.25 -5.70 -4.35
N THR A 163 -3.11 -6.36 -4.54
CA THR A 163 -2.99 -7.53 -5.43
C THR A 163 -3.48 -8.82 -4.75
N LEU A 164 -3.37 -8.91 -3.43
CA LEU A 164 -3.78 -10.07 -2.63
C LEU A 164 -5.28 -10.09 -2.34
#